data_9d59f27c0ba1007981faef89adf0d422
#
_entry.id   9d59f27c0ba1007981faef89adf0d422
#
_cell.length_a   1.000
_cell.length_b   1.000
_cell.length_c   1.000
_cell.angle_alpha   90.00
_cell.angle_beta   90.00
_cell.angle_gamma   90.00
#
_symmetry.space_group_name_H-M   'P 1'
#
loop_
_entity.id
_entity.type
_entity.pdbx_description
1 polymer ?
#
loop_
_entity_poly.entity_id
_entity_poly.type
_entity_poly.pdbx_seq_one_letter_code
_entity_poly.pdbx_strand_id
1 'polypeptide(L)'
;PRKVFMMVKAGQAVDDMIEQLLPLLDDYDVLIDGGNSHFPDTIRRTAYVESKGKLYIGTGVSGGEEGALKGPSMMPGGSPVAWPYVKPIFQAICAKVEDGSPCCEWVGENGAGHFVKMVHNGIEYGDMQLICEAYQLMRDYLRMSDGEMHQAFAAWNDTELDSYLIEITRDILAYK
;
A
#
# COMPACT_ATOMS: atom_id res chain seq x y z
N PRO A 1 -2.04 -24.29 7.03
CA PRO A 1 -2.46 -23.29 8.03
C PRO A 1 -3.58 -22.39 7.54
N ARG A 2 -4.46 -21.98 8.46
CA ARG A 2 -5.47 -20.94 8.19
C ARG A 2 -4.77 -19.60 8.00
N LYS A 3 -5.38 -18.69 7.26
CA LYS A 3 -4.90 -17.35 7.02
C LYS A 3 -6.01 -16.37 7.32
N VAL A 4 -5.80 -15.48 8.28
CA VAL A 4 -6.77 -14.46 8.66
C VAL A 4 -6.22 -13.11 8.27
N PHE A 5 -6.90 -12.44 7.33
CA PHE A 5 -6.53 -11.13 6.82
C PHE A 5 -7.33 -10.05 7.56
N MET A 6 -6.64 -9.21 8.31
CA MET A 6 -7.22 -8.13 9.08
C MET A 6 -7.09 -6.81 8.30
N MET A 7 -8.23 -6.18 8.00
CA MET A 7 -8.32 -4.84 7.39
C MET A 7 -9.04 -3.93 8.37
N VAL A 8 -8.40 -3.65 9.51
CA VAL A 8 -8.98 -2.84 10.59
C VAL A 8 -8.18 -1.55 10.79
N LYS A 9 -8.75 -0.60 11.54
CA LYS A 9 -8.07 0.64 11.88
C LYS A 9 -6.76 0.35 12.62
N ALA A 10 -5.68 0.99 12.19
CA ALA A 10 -4.36 0.89 12.83
C ALA A 10 -4.40 1.30 14.32
N GLY A 11 -3.47 0.78 15.10
CA GLY A 11 -3.38 1.02 16.53
C GLY A 11 -4.08 -0.06 17.35
N GLN A 12 -4.72 0.31 18.44
CA GLN A 12 -5.31 -0.60 19.43
C GLN A 12 -6.28 -1.63 18.83
N ALA A 13 -7.04 -1.26 17.79
CA ALA A 13 -7.98 -2.17 17.14
C ALA A 13 -7.31 -3.43 16.55
N VAL A 14 -6.05 -3.32 16.10
CA VAL A 14 -5.27 -4.47 15.62
C VAL A 14 -4.89 -5.36 16.80
N ASP A 15 -4.44 -4.77 17.93
CA ASP A 15 -4.10 -5.53 19.13
C ASP A 15 -5.33 -6.27 19.70
N ASP A 16 -6.47 -5.59 19.78
CA ASP A 16 -7.73 -6.17 20.24
C ASP A 16 -8.18 -7.36 19.35
N MET A 17 -8.01 -7.22 18.03
CA MET A 17 -8.33 -8.28 17.08
C MET A 17 -7.39 -9.48 17.23
N ILE A 18 -6.09 -9.24 17.42
CA ILE A 18 -5.10 -10.30 17.69
C ILE A 18 -5.51 -11.10 18.93
N GLU A 19 -5.85 -10.43 20.03
CA GLU A 19 -6.27 -11.11 21.28
C GLU A 19 -7.53 -11.97 21.09
N GLN A 20 -8.49 -11.50 20.30
CA GLN A 20 -9.71 -12.25 19.99
C GLN A 20 -9.44 -13.48 19.11
N LEU A 21 -8.48 -13.38 18.19
CA LEU A 21 -8.17 -14.44 17.23
C LEU A 21 -7.24 -15.51 17.77
N LEU A 22 -6.25 -15.14 18.59
CA LEU A 22 -5.24 -16.08 19.11
C LEU A 22 -5.82 -17.36 19.71
N PRO A 23 -6.89 -17.33 20.55
CA PRO A 23 -7.49 -18.54 21.12
C PRO A 23 -8.18 -19.46 20.10
N LEU A 24 -8.50 -18.94 18.90
CA LEU A 24 -9.22 -19.64 17.85
C LEU A 24 -8.29 -20.27 16.81
N LEU A 25 -6.99 -19.98 16.89
CA LEU A 25 -5.99 -20.39 15.91
C LEU A 25 -5.13 -21.54 16.43
N ASP A 26 -4.76 -22.43 15.50
CA ASP A 26 -3.81 -23.49 15.74
C ASP A 26 -2.36 -23.02 15.48
N ASP A 27 -1.38 -23.83 15.87
CA ASP A 27 0.02 -23.52 15.63
C ASP A 27 0.28 -23.41 14.11
N TYR A 28 1.14 -22.47 13.75
CA TYR A 28 1.47 -22.09 12.36
C TYR A 28 0.34 -21.46 11.56
N ASP A 29 -0.85 -21.20 12.13
CA ASP A 29 -1.83 -20.34 11.47
C ASP A 29 -1.27 -18.92 11.33
N VAL A 30 -1.67 -18.23 10.27
CA VAL A 30 -1.11 -16.94 9.86
C VAL A 30 -2.10 -15.81 10.12
N LEU A 31 -1.72 -14.86 10.95
CA LEU A 31 -2.38 -13.55 11.06
C LEU A 31 -1.72 -12.57 10.08
N ILE A 32 -2.52 -11.86 9.32
CA ILE A 32 -2.07 -10.89 8.31
C ILE A 32 -2.68 -9.54 8.64
N ASP A 33 -1.84 -8.55 8.94
CA ASP A 33 -2.24 -7.16 9.11
C ASP A 33 -2.05 -6.42 7.79
N GLY A 34 -3.15 -6.16 7.09
CA GLY A 34 -3.20 -5.38 5.85
C GLY A 34 -3.60 -3.93 6.05
N GLY A 35 -3.80 -3.51 7.30
CA GLY A 35 -4.04 -2.12 7.65
C GLY A 35 -2.81 -1.24 7.45
N ASN A 36 -2.97 0.06 7.66
CA ASN A 36 -1.87 1.02 7.55
C ASN A 36 -1.18 1.19 8.91
N SER A 37 -0.69 0.08 9.47
CA SER A 37 -0.10 0.02 10.82
C SER A 37 1.27 0.69 10.87
N HIS A 38 1.59 1.27 12.03
CA HIS A 38 2.91 1.81 12.33
C HIS A 38 3.92 0.67 12.48
N PHE A 39 5.01 0.69 11.72
CA PHE A 39 5.94 -0.45 11.63
C PHE A 39 6.56 -0.89 12.97
N PRO A 40 6.84 -0.01 13.97
CA PRO A 40 7.30 -0.47 15.28
C PRO A 40 6.25 -1.31 16.03
N ASP A 41 4.95 -1.00 15.86
CA ASP A 41 3.88 -1.84 16.41
C ASP A 41 3.84 -3.20 15.72
N THR A 42 4.09 -3.24 14.41
CA THR A 42 4.17 -4.49 13.65
C THR A 42 5.32 -5.36 14.13
N ILE A 43 6.49 -4.78 14.43
CA ILE A 43 7.62 -5.51 15.02
C ILE A 43 7.21 -6.15 16.35
N ARG A 44 6.58 -5.37 17.25
CA ARG A 44 6.09 -5.84 18.53
C ARG A 44 5.05 -6.96 18.38
N ARG A 45 4.10 -6.80 17.48
CA ARG A 45 3.04 -7.78 17.19
C ARG A 45 3.60 -9.07 16.60
N THR A 46 4.56 -8.97 15.68
CA THR A 46 5.26 -10.14 15.13
C THR A 46 5.86 -10.97 16.24
N ALA A 47 6.68 -10.35 17.09
CA ALA A 47 7.31 -11.06 18.22
C ALA A 47 6.28 -11.67 19.19
N TYR A 48 5.20 -10.94 19.47
CA TYR A 48 4.13 -11.40 20.36
C TYR A 48 3.38 -12.61 19.78
N VAL A 49 2.91 -12.53 18.54
CA VAL A 49 2.15 -13.61 17.88
C VAL A 49 3.01 -14.86 17.70
N GLU A 50 4.28 -14.70 17.33
CA GLU A 50 5.23 -15.80 17.20
C GLU A 50 5.52 -16.48 18.56
N SER A 51 5.56 -15.71 19.66
CA SER A 51 5.68 -16.28 21.00
C SER A 51 4.51 -17.19 21.41
N LYS A 52 3.38 -17.08 20.69
CA LYS A 52 2.18 -17.93 20.86
C LYS A 52 2.11 -19.07 19.84
N GLY A 53 3.19 -19.35 19.09
CA GLY A 53 3.26 -20.42 18.10
C GLY A 53 2.51 -20.14 16.79
N LYS A 54 2.04 -18.91 16.55
CA LYS A 54 1.36 -18.48 15.33
C LYS A 54 2.32 -17.64 14.49
N LEU A 55 1.97 -17.42 13.22
CA LEU A 55 2.78 -16.64 12.30
C LEU A 55 2.13 -15.27 12.03
N TYR A 56 2.95 -14.26 11.77
CA TYR A 56 2.47 -12.91 11.54
C TYR A 56 3.08 -12.30 10.28
N ILE A 57 2.23 -11.68 9.46
CA ILE A 57 2.61 -10.90 8.29
C ILE A 57 2.05 -9.48 8.46
N GLY A 58 2.91 -8.47 8.42
CA GLY A 58 2.51 -7.08 8.23
C GLY A 58 2.69 -6.71 6.76
N THR A 59 1.61 -6.40 6.05
CA THR A 59 1.70 -6.06 4.63
C THR A 59 1.19 -4.65 4.36
N GLY A 60 2.05 -3.82 3.76
CA GLY A 60 1.60 -2.58 3.15
C GLY A 60 0.71 -2.89 1.94
N VAL A 61 -0.41 -2.18 1.83
CA VAL A 61 -1.34 -2.30 0.71
C VAL A 61 -1.53 -0.91 0.10
N SER A 62 -1.36 -0.80 -1.22
CA SER A 62 -1.47 0.46 -1.96
C SER A 62 -2.33 0.31 -3.20
N GLY A 63 -3.09 1.36 -3.54
CA GLY A 63 -3.95 1.40 -4.74
C GLY A 63 -5.33 2.02 -4.49
N GLY A 64 -5.65 2.41 -3.27
CA GLY A 64 -6.93 3.02 -2.91
C GLY A 64 -8.13 2.16 -3.30
N GLU A 65 -9.23 2.80 -3.66
CA GLU A 65 -10.48 2.15 -4.06
C GLU A 65 -10.32 1.35 -5.35
N GLU A 66 -9.61 1.91 -6.33
CA GLU A 66 -9.33 1.23 -7.60
C GLU A 66 -8.46 -0.02 -7.40
N GLY A 67 -7.43 0.07 -6.56
CA GLY A 67 -6.61 -1.07 -6.19
C GLY A 67 -7.39 -2.15 -5.45
N ALA A 68 -8.36 -1.78 -4.61
CA ALA A 68 -9.23 -2.75 -3.95
C ALA A 68 -10.10 -3.54 -4.95
N LEU A 69 -10.51 -2.89 -6.05
CA LEU A 69 -11.33 -3.49 -7.10
C LEU A 69 -10.50 -4.30 -8.12
N LYS A 70 -9.37 -3.76 -8.57
CA LYS A 70 -8.59 -4.29 -9.71
C LYS A 70 -7.32 -5.03 -9.30
N GLY A 71 -6.90 -4.90 -8.04
CA GLY A 71 -5.68 -5.46 -7.49
C GLY A 71 -4.75 -4.37 -6.95
N PRO A 72 -4.36 -4.44 -5.65
CA PRO A 72 -3.43 -3.49 -5.06
C PRO A 72 -1.97 -3.89 -5.29
N SER A 73 -1.04 -2.94 -5.16
CA SER A 73 0.35 -3.27 -4.85
C SER A 73 0.46 -3.74 -3.41
N MET A 74 1.24 -4.79 -3.16
CA MET A 74 1.37 -5.38 -1.82
C MET A 74 2.83 -5.52 -1.40
N MET A 75 3.12 -5.13 -0.18
CA MET A 75 4.47 -5.10 0.41
C MET A 75 4.50 -5.98 1.67
N PRO A 76 4.51 -7.33 1.52
CA PRO A 76 4.49 -8.25 2.66
C PRO A 76 5.85 -8.32 3.36
N GLY A 77 5.80 -8.25 4.70
CA GLY A 77 6.93 -8.51 5.58
C GLY A 77 6.47 -9.24 6.84
N GLY A 78 7.38 -9.66 7.71
CA GLY A 78 7.04 -10.35 8.96
C GLY A 78 7.74 -11.69 9.10
N SER A 79 6.99 -12.75 9.42
CA SER A 79 7.52 -14.11 9.54
C SER A 79 7.96 -14.69 8.21
N PRO A 80 9.25 -14.98 7.98
CA PRO A 80 9.70 -15.59 6.72
C PRO A 80 9.09 -16.98 6.50
N VAL A 81 8.76 -17.69 7.58
CA VAL A 81 8.08 -18.99 7.54
C VAL A 81 6.65 -18.87 7.01
N ALA A 82 6.00 -17.72 7.22
CA ALA A 82 4.64 -17.48 6.73
C ALA A 82 4.59 -17.18 5.22
N TRP A 83 5.64 -16.61 4.66
CA TRP A 83 5.66 -16.16 3.26
C TRP A 83 5.25 -17.21 2.25
N PRO A 84 5.78 -18.44 2.26
CA PRO A 84 5.36 -19.48 1.31
C PRO A 84 3.86 -19.79 1.33
N TYR A 85 3.19 -19.61 2.48
CA TYR A 85 1.76 -19.88 2.61
C TYR A 85 0.87 -18.76 2.07
N VAL A 86 1.35 -17.51 2.07
CA VAL A 86 0.58 -16.34 1.63
C VAL A 86 0.96 -15.88 0.21
N LYS A 87 2.20 -16.14 -0.23
CA LYS A 87 2.71 -15.73 -1.55
C LYS A 87 1.76 -16.06 -2.71
N PRO A 88 1.26 -17.29 -2.86
CA PRO A 88 0.38 -17.63 -3.99
C PRO A 88 -0.92 -16.80 -3.99
N ILE A 89 -1.45 -16.50 -2.81
CA ILE A 89 -2.68 -15.73 -2.67
C ILE A 89 -2.40 -14.25 -3.01
N PHE A 90 -1.36 -13.66 -2.40
CA PHE A 90 -1.02 -12.26 -2.59
C PHE A 90 -0.66 -11.95 -4.04
N GLN A 91 0.17 -12.81 -4.65
CA GLN A 91 0.54 -12.66 -6.06
C GLN A 91 -0.61 -12.94 -7.04
N ALA A 92 -1.66 -13.66 -6.62
CA ALA A 92 -2.86 -13.83 -7.44
C ALA A 92 -3.75 -12.57 -7.45
N ILE A 93 -3.92 -11.93 -6.28
CA ILE A 93 -4.86 -10.82 -6.09
C ILE A 93 -4.23 -9.43 -6.32
N CYS A 94 -2.91 -9.30 -6.30
CA CYS A 94 -2.24 -8.00 -6.49
C CYS A 94 -2.30 -7.52 -7.94
N ALA A 95 -2.00 -6.23 -8.13
CA ALA A 95 -1.80 -5.64 -9.45
C ALA A 95 -0.70 -6.38 -10.23
N LYS A 96 -0.77 -6.31 -11.55
CA LYS A 96 0.21 -6.87 -12.47
C LYS A 96 0.74 -5.75 -13.36
N VAL A 97 2.02 -5.79 -13.69
CA VAL A 97 2.59 -4.97 -14.76
C VAL A 97 2.30 -5.60 -16.11
N GLU A 98 2.67 -4.93 -17.21
CA GLU A 98 2.33 -5.34 -18.59
C GLU A 98 2.79 -6.76 -18.95
N ASP A 99 3.93 -7.19 -18.43
CA ASP A 99 4.46 -8.54 -18.68
C ASP A 99 3.80 -9.63 -17.79
N GLY A 100 2.82 -9.25 -16.97
CA GLY A 100 2.12 -10.12 -16.05
C GLY A 100 2.82 -10.34 -14.70
N SER A 101 3.97 -9.70 -14.46
CA SER A 101 4.67 -9.79 -13.18
C SER A 101 3.85 -9.17 -12.05
N PRO A 102 3.75 -9.86 -10.88
CA PRO A 102 2.94 -9.37 -9.78
C PRO A 102 3.60 -8.18 -9.05
N CYS A 103 2.84 -7.14 -8.75
CA CYS A 103 3.27 -6.04 -7.88
C CYS A 103 3.24 -6.46 -6.40
N CYS A 104 3.86 -7.59 -6.11
CA CYS A 104 3.93 -8.18 -4.78
C CYS A 104 5.13 -9.11 -4.66
N GLU A 105 6.08 -8.75 -3.81
CA GLU A 105 7.19 -9.64 -3.43
C GLU A 105 7.55 -9.39 -1.96
N TRP A 106 8.24 -10.36 -1.36
CA TRP A 106 8.71 -10.27 0.01
C TRP A 106 9.69 -9.12 0.19
N VAL A 107 9.40 -8.22 1.16
CA VAL A 107 10.24 -7.02 1.39
C VAL A 107 11.12 -7.11 2.65
N GLY A 108 10.97 -8.16 3.46
CA GLY A 108 11.83 -8.39 4.62
C GLY A 108 11.09 -8.83 5.88
N GLU A 109 11.84 -9.03 6.94
CA GLU A 109 11.35 -9.56 8.22
C GLU A 109 10.67 -8.47 9.07
N ASN A 110 10.00 -8.92 10.12
CA ASN A 110 9.41 -8.07 11.16
C ASN A 110 8.45 -7.02 10.59
N GLY A 111 8.73 -5.73 10.82
CA GLY A 111 7.93 -4.60 10.38
C GLY A 111 8.21 -4.10 8.96
N ALA A 112 9.01 -4.81 8.15
CA ALA A 112 9.50 -4.33 6.86
C ALA A 112 8.38 -3.98 5.88
N GLY A 113 7.28 -4.73 5.85
CA GLY A 113 6.15 -4.43 4.96
C GLY A 113 5.52 -3.06 5.24
N HIS A 114 5.22 -2.76 6.48
CA HIS A 114 4.67 -1.47 6.87
C HIS A 114 5.71 -0.34 6.82
N PHE A 115 7.00 -0.65 7.04
CA PHE A 115 8.08 0.32 6.84
C PHE A 115 8.16 0.76 5.37
N VAL A 116 8.18 -0.19 4.44
CA VAL A 116 8.19 0.11 2.99
C VAL A 116 6.96 0.91 2.58
N LYS A 117 5.77 0.56 3.11
CA LYS A 117 4.54 1.33 2.85
C LYS A 117 4.63 2.75 3.40
N MET A 118 5.23 2.94 4.56
CA MET A 118 5.46 4.29 5.13
C MET A 118 6.37 5.12 4.23
N VAL A 119 7.47 4.54 3.74
CA VAL A 119 8.39 5.22 2.81
C VAL A 119 7.68 5.55 1.49
N HIS A 120 6.95 4.60 0.93
CA HIS A 120 6.11 4.82 -0.26
C HIS A 120 5.19 6.02 -0.07
N ASN A 121 4.42 6.05 1.01
CA ASN A 121 3.51 7.17 1.27
C ASN A 121 4.25 8.50 1.46
N GLY A 122 5.42 8.49 2.10
CA GLY A 122 6.23 9.70 2.25
C GLY A 122 6.66 10.29 0.91
N ILE A 123 7.07 9.45 -0.03
CA ILE A 123 7.42 9.86 -1.40
C ILE A 123 6.18 10.36 -2.14
N GLU A 124 5.09 9.58 -2.14
CA GLU A 124 3.84 9.92 -2.82
C GLU A 124 3.27 11.27 -2.37
N TYR A 125 3.27 11.56 -1.07
CA TYR A 125 2.85 12.87 -0.56
C TYR A 125 3.79 14.00 -0.99
N GLY A 126 5.09 13.74 -1.14
CA GLY A 126 6.05 14.68 -1.72
C GLY A 126 5.72 15.00 -3.17
N ASP A 127 5.45 13.98 -3.98
CA ASP A 127 5.05 14.15 -5.39
C ASP A 127 3.72 14.92 -5.51
N MET A 128 2.73 14.58 -4.69
CA MET A 128 1.46 15.32 -4.64
C MET A 128 1.67 16.79 -4.29
N GLN A 129 2.57 17.11 -3.36
CA GLN A 129 2.89 18.48 -3.00
C GLN A 129 3.53 19.24 -4.17
N LEU A 130 4.48 18.63 -4.88
CA LEU A 130 5.12 19.22 -6.08
C LEU A 130 4.09 19.50 -7.19
N ILE A 131 3.15 18.57 -7.42
CA ILE A 131 2.05 18.77 -8.38
C ILE A 131 1.17 19.95 -7.96
N CYS A 132 0.82 20.05 -6.67
CA CYS A 132 0.03 21.18 -6.15
C CYS A 132 0.77 22.52 -6.30
N GLU A 133 2.07 22.57 -6.08
CA GLU A 133 2.88 23.78 -6.27
C GLU A 133 2.96 24.18 -7.73
N ALA A 134 3.16 23.21 -8.64
CA ALA A 134 3.13 23.46 -10.08
C ALA A 134 1.76 24.00 -10.51
N TYR A 135 0.67 23.38 -10.09
CA TYR A 135 -0.69 23.84 -10.32
C TYR A 135 -0.91 25.28 -9.83
N GLN A 136 -0.46 25.58 -8.61
CA GLN A 136 -0.61 26.94 -8.05
C GLN A 136 0.17 27.98 -8.86
N LEU A 137 1.39 27.68 -9.29
CA LEU A 137 2.18 28.59 -10.16
C LEU A 137 1.49 28.83 -11.48
N MET A 138 0.99 27.77 -12.14
CA MET A 138 0.28 27.86 -13.42
C MET A 138 -0.98 28.71 -13.28
N ARG A 139 -1.80 28.48 -12.25
CA ARG A 139 -3.06 29.21 -12.02
C ARG A 139 -2.82 30.64 -11.57
N ASP A 140 -2.02 30.85 -10.53
CA ASP A 140 -1.96 32.13 -9.82
C ASP A 140 -0.91 33.08 -10.41
N TYR A 141 0.19 32.57 -10.94
CA TYR A 141 1.25 33.38 -11.52
C TYR A 141 1.14 33.48 -13.05
N LEU A 142 1.00 32.35 -13.74
CA LEU A 142 0.88 32.32 -15.21
C LEU A 142 -0.55 32.61 -15.71
N ARG A 143 -1.55 32.58 -14.83
CA ARG A 143 -2.95 32.83 -15.15
C ARG A 143 -3.52 31.89 -16.22
N MET A 144 -3.03 30.65 -16.24
CA MET A 144 -3.50 29.61 -17.14
C MET A 144 -4.94 29.20 -16.80
N SER A 145 -5.73 28.94 -17.80
CA SER A 145 -7.04 28.30 -17.66
C SER A 145 -6.90 26.80 -17.34
N ASP A 146 -7.97 26.18 -16.82
CA ASP A 146 -7.99 24.74 -16.56
C ASP A 146 -7.69 23.93 -17.83
N GLY A 147 -8.18 24.37 -19.00
CA GLY A 147 -7.90 23.74 -20.28
C GLY A 147 -6.42 23.81 -20.70
N GLU A 148 -5.74 24.94 -20.46
CA GLU A 148 -4.30 25.07 -20.72
C GLU A 148 -3.48 24.23 -19.75
N MET A 149 -3.85 24.19 -18.48
CA MET A 149 -3.22 23.32 -17.48
C MET A 149 -3.43 21.84 -17.83
N HIS A 150 -4.64 21.43 -18.22
CA HIS A 150 -4.93 20.10 -18.73
C HIS A 150 -3.98 19.69 -19.86
N GLN A 151 -3.78 20.57 -20.87
CA GLN A 151 -2.87 20.29 -21.98
C GLN A 151 -1.42 20.13 -21.52
N ALA A 152 -0.97 20.93 -20.55
CA ALA A 152 0.37 20.81 -19.99
C ALA A 152 0.57 19.45 -19.26
N PHE A 153 -0.38 19.07 -18.41
CA PHE A 153 -0.33 17.76 -17.73
C PHE A 153 -0.44 16.59 -18.71
N ALA A 154 -1.24 16.71 -19.80
CA ALA A 154 -1.31 15.71 -20.85
C ALA A 154 0.06 15.54 -21.54
N ALA A 155 0.72 16.65 -21.88
CA ALA A 155 2.05 16.61 -22.49
C ALA A 155 3.11 16.02 -21.55
N TRP A 156 3.04 16.27 -20.24
CA TRP A 156 3.94 15.69 -19.27
C TRP A 156 3.72 14.19 -19.10
N ASN A 157 2.48 13.73 -19.18
CA ASN A 157 2.16 12.30 -19.07
C ASN A 157 2.65 11.47 -20.26
N ASP A 158 3.03 12.12 -21.38
CA ASP A 158 3.65 11.48 -22.56
C ASP A 158 5.21 11.46 -22.46
N THR A 159 5.79 11.76 -21.29
CA THR A 159 7.23 11.84 -21.05
C THR A 159 7.67 10.94 -19.88
N GLU A 160 8.90 11.16 -19.38
CA GLU A 160 9.41 10.52 -18.16
C GLU A 160 8.62 10.86 -16.87
N LEU A 161 7.70 11.82 -16.94
CA LEU A 161 6.78 12.16 -15.85
C LEU A 161 5.48 11.34 -15.89
N ASP A 162 5.36 10.40 -16.84
CA ASP A 162 4.21 9.48 -16.89
C ASP A 162 4.00 8.80 -15.54
N SER A 163 2.82 9.04 -14.97
CA SER A 163 2.43 8.46 -13.68
C SER A 163 0.93 8.60 -13.43
N TYR A 164 0.42 7.73 -12.57
CA TYR A 164 -0.97 7.81 -12.11
C TYR A 164 -1.34 9.21 -11.57
N LEU A 165 -0.47 9.86 -10.80
CA LEU A 165 -0.75 11.19 -10.23
C LEU A 165 -0.80 12.28 -11.30
N ILE A 166 0.05 12.25 -12.30
CA ILE A 166 0.01 13.17 -13.45
C ILE A 166 -1.24 12.92 -14.29
N GLU A 167 -1.56 11.65 -14.56
CA GLU A 167 -2.75 11.25 -15.32
C GLU A 167 -4.04 11.74 -14.66
N ILE A 168 -4.26 11.45 -13.37
CA ILE A 168 -5.48 11.90 -12.69
C ILE A 168 -5.55 13.42 -12.55
N THR A 169 -4.42 14.12 -12.43
CA THR A 169 -4.40 15.59 -12.40
C THR A 169 -4.84 16.14 -13.76
N ARG A 170 -4.35 15.59 -14.87
CA ARG A 170 -4.82 15.89 -16.23
C ARG A 170 -6.35 15.74 -16.32
N ASP A 171 -6.87 14.63 -15.86
CA ASP A 171 -8.30 14.28 -15.98
C ASP A 171 -9.18 15.17 -15.10
N ILE A 172 -8.74 15.50 -13.89
CA ILE A 172 -9.42 16.45 -12.99
C ILE A 172 -9.54 17.84 -13.65
N LEU A 173 -8.47 18.30 -14.30
CA LEU A 173 -8.46 19.61 -14.98
C LEU A 173 -9.36 19.65 -16.23
N ALA A 174 -9.71 18.51 -16.80
CA ALA A 174 -10.69 18.40 -17.91
C ALA A 174 -12.13 18.31 -17.42
N TYR A 175 -12.37 18.04 -16.13
CA TYR A 175 -13.70 17.86 -15.58
C TYR A 175 -14.47 19.18 -15.53
N LYS A 176 -15.73 19.17 -15.99
CA LYS A 176 -16.63 20.33 -16.06
C LYS A 176 -17.76 20.22 -15.05
#